data_3c3da003ad7cb842bafa3784c919ad5c
#
_entry.id   3c3da003ad7cb842bafa3784c919ad5c
#
_cell.length_a   1.000
_cell.length_b   1.000
_cell.length_c   1.000
_cell.angle_alpha   90.00
_cell.angle_beta   90.00
_cell.angle_gamma   90.00
#
_symmetry.space_group_name_H-M   'P 1'
#
loop_
_entity.id
_entity.type
_entity.pdbx_description
1 polymer ?
#
loop_
_entity_poly.entity_id
_entity_poly.type
_entity_poly.pdbx_seq_one_letter_code
_entity_poly.pdbx_strand_id
1 'polypeptide(L)'
;MAFQYLNNRPLEEARNQYLALLQDQGFTPRPETIPVQSAGGRITARAVYAHICAPHYPACAMDGIAVSAADTFGASDTTPISLTPEQYAVVDTGDPLPEERDAVIMVEEVVFAAGQAIIHQAATPWQHVRQIGEDICAGEMLLPGHMSVSPAAIGAMLAAGVLEVEVLAKPIVGIIPTGDEVVLPTANPKPGDVVEFNPSIFSAMLEEWGATPQVYPIVPDQEEAIRTALTQALNECDMVLINAGSSAGREDYAATVISQV
;
A
#
# COMPACT_ATOMS: atom_id res chain seq x y z
N MET A 1 44.62 28.93 -9.96
CA MET A 1 43.26 28.67 -9.57
C MET A 1 43.20 28.70 -8.05
N ALA A 2 42.27 29.44 -7.46
CA ALA A 2 42.12 29.48 -6.01
C ALA A 2 41.29 28.29 -5.57
N PHE A 3 41.74 27.59 -4.53
CA PHE A 3 40.94 26.54 -3.89
C PHE A 3 39.67 27.19 -3.31
N GLN A 4 38.50 26.68 -3.68
CA GLN A 4 37.23 27.13 -3.11
C GLN A 4 37.06 26.47 -1.75
N TYR A 5 37.18 27.23 -0.65
CA TYR A 5 36.94 26.71 0.69
C TYR A 5 35.41 26.59 0.90
N LEU A 6 34.96 25.38 1.24
CA LEU A 6 33.57 25.13 1.60
C LEU A 6 33.28 25.63 3.02
N ASN A 7 32.16 26.30 3.20
CA ASN A 7 31.62 26.62 4.52
C ASN A 7 30.79 25.45 5.01
N ASN A 8 31.28 24.71 6.00
CA ASN A 8 30.53 23.63 6.63
C ASN A 8 29.34 24.22 7.42
N ARG A 9 28.18 23.59 7.28
CA ARG A 9 26.98 23.89 8.05
C ARG A 9 26.58 22.71 8.93
N PRO A 10 26.00 22.94 10.13
CA PRO A 10 25.39 21.87 10.91
C PRO A 10 24.33 21.13 10.11
N LEU A 11 24.28 19.80 10.23
CA LEU A 11 23.34 18.95 9.49
C LEU A 11 21.88 19.39 9.64
N GLU A 12 21.47 19.70 10.87
CA GLU A 12 20.09 20.15 11.16
C GLU A 12 19.74 21.46 10.43
N GLU A 13 20.67 22.41 10.37
CA GLU A 13 20.49 23.68 9.67
C GLU A 13 20.36 23.44 8.16
N ALA A 14 21.25 22.62 7.59
CA ALA A 14 21.22 22.27 6.17
C ALA A 14 19.92 21.58 5.78
N ARG A 15 19.47 20.62 6.60
CA ARG A 15 18.21 19.92 6.41
C ARG A 15 17.01 20.87 6.43
N ASN A 16 16.93 21.73 7.41
CA ASN A 16 15.83 22.67 7.56
C ASN A 16 15.79 23.66 6.40
N GLN A 17 16.93 24.16 5.94
CA GLN A 17 17.01 25.03 4.76
C GLN A 17 16.54 24.32 3.49
N TYR A 18 16.98 23.07 3.30
CA TYR A 18 16.56 22.27 2.14
C TYR A 18 15.05 22.03 2.13
N LEU A 19 14.46 21.66 3.27
CA LEU A 19 13.01 21.47 3.40
C LEU A 19 12.23 22.76 3.14
N ALA A 20 12.73 23.89 3.64
CA ALA A 20 12.12 25.19 3.38
C ALA A 20 12.14 25.55 1.89
N LEU A 21 13.26 25.29 1.19
CA LEU A 21 13.36 25.51 -0.25
C LEU A 21 12.35 24.66 -1.04
N LEU A 22 12.17 23.39 -0.67
CA LEU A 22 11.17 22.51 -1.31
C LEU A 22 9.75 23.06 -1.14
N GLN A 23 9.43 23.57 0.05
CA GLN A 23 8.12 24.18 0.34
C GLN A 23 7.92 25.49 -0.45
N ASP A 24 8.91 26.38 -0.44
CA ASP A 24 8.87 27.66 -1.14
C ASP A 24 8.74 27.51 -2.66
N GLN A 25 9.35 26.47 -3.23
CA GLN A 25 9.24 26.13 -4.65
C GLN A 25 7.96 25.37 -5.00
N GLY A 26 7.09 25.10 -4.02
CA GLY A 26 5.82 24.43 -4.23
C GLY A 26 5.97 22.95 -4.63
N PHE A 27 7.05 22.29 -4.21
CA PHE A 27 7.21 20.86 -4.42
C PHE A 27 6.10 20.12 -3.66
N THR A 28 5.15 19.58 -4.39
CA THR A 28 4.02 18.81 -3.85
C THR A 28 3.95 17.44 -4.51
N PRO A 29 3.74 16.37 -3.73
CA PRO A 29 3.54 15.06 -4.30
C PRO A 29 2.33 15.04 -5.24
N ARG A 30 2.48 14.42 -6.40
CA ARG A 30 1.37 14.29 -7.38
C ARG A 30 0.52 13.06 -7.03
N PRO A 31 -0.82 13.17 -7.06
CA PRO A 31 -1.68 12.00 -6.92
C PRO A 31 -1.70 11.17 -8.21
N GLU A 32 -1.82 9.86 -8.06
CA GLU A 32 -2.13 8.93 -9.15
C GLU A 32 -3.15 7.89 -8.68
N THR A 33 -3.97 7.40 -9.61
CA THR A 33 -4.95 6.34 -9.31
C THR A 33 -4.38 5.00 -9.76
N ILE A 34 -4.40 4.02 -8.87
CA ILE A 34 -3.90 2.67 -9.13
C ILE A 34 -4.89 1.61 -8.65
N PRO A 35 -4.88 0.39 -9.20
CA PRO A 35 -5.62 -0.73 -8.64
C PRO A 35 -5.21 -1.00 -7.20
N VAL A 36 -6.20 -1.28 -6.32
CA VAL A 36 -5.97 -1.54 -4.90
C VAL A 36 -4.98 -2.67 -4.67
N GLN A 37 -4.99 -3.71 -5.51
CA GLN A 37 -4.06 -4.85 -5.42
C GLN A 37 -2.58 -4.44 -5.55
N SER A 38 -2.32 -3.31 -6.22
CA SER A 38 -0.97 -2.76 -6.43
C SER A 38 -0.59 -1.68 -5.41
N ALA A 39 -1.48 -1.40 -4.43
CA ALA A 39 -1.31 -0.27 -3.52
C ALA A 39 -0.42 -0.57 -2.30
N GLY A 40 0.00 -1.81 -2.09
CA GLY A 40 0.83 -2.18 -0.93
C GLY A 40 2.06 -1.31 -0.77
N GLY A 41 2.25 -0.73 0.42
CA GLY A 41 3.36 0.18 0.72
C GLY A 41 3.26 1.58 0.11
N ARG A 42 2.23 1.86 -0.72
CA ARG A 42 1.99 3.21 -1.25
C ARG A 42 1.36 4.10 -0.18
N ILE A 43 1.45 5.40 -0.36
CA ILE A 43 0.87 6.40 0.54
C ILE A 43 -0.43 6.91 -0.08
N THR A 44 -1.53 6.86 0.66
CA THR A 44 -2.82 7.40 0.20
C THR A 44 -2.73 8.91 -0.03
N ALA A 45 -3.26 9.40 -1.16
CA ALA A 45 -3.32 10.84 -1.44
C ALA A 45 -4.46 11.52 -0.66
N ARG A 46 -5.54 10.80 -0.38
CA ARG A 46 -6.70 11.26 0.39
C ARG A 46 -7.32 10.11 1.20
N ALA A 47 -8.27 10.42 2.06
CA ALA A 47 -8.99 9.40 2.82
C ALA A 47 -9.77 8.48 1.88
N VAL A 48 -9.83 7.19 2.23
CA VAL A 48 -10.51 6.13 1.49
C VAL A 48 -11.73 5.69 2.29
N TYR A 49 -12.87 5.60 1.63
CA TYR A 49 -14.14 5.24 2.24
C TYR A 49 -14.71 3.98 1.60
N ALA A 50 -15.43 3.18 2.39
CA ALA A 50 -16.12 2.00 1.94
C ALA A 50 -17.26 2.35 0.97
N HIS A 51 -17.36 1.62 -0.15
CA HIS A 51 -18.42 1.79 -1.13
C HIS A 51 -19.65 0.91 -0.83
N ILE A 52 -19.40 -0.30 -0.28
CA ILE A 52 -20.41 -1.26 0.12
C ILE A 52 -20.15 -1.74 1.55
N CYS A 53 -21.16 -2.34 2.17
CA CYS A 53 -21.00 -3.05 3.43
C CYS A 53 -20.24 -4.37 3.24
N ALA A 54 -19.55 -4.81 4.28
CA ALA A 54 -19.02 -6.15 4.38
C ALA A 54 -19.47 -6.77 5.74
N PRO A 55 -20.20 -7.90 5.71
CA PRO A 55 -20.84 -8.49 4.55
C PRO A 55 -21.92 -7.56 3.95
N HIS A 56 -22.25 -7.76 2.66
CA HIS A 56 -23.25 -6.94 1.96
C HIS A 56 -24.64 -7.60 1.90
N TYR A 57 -24.80 -8.76 2.51
CA TYR A 57 -26.04 -9.49 2.72
C TYR A 57 -26.01 -10.17 4.10
N PRO A 58 -27.16 -10.56 4.70
CA PRO A 58 -27.20 -11.39 5.88
C PRO A 58 -26.62 -12.77 5.55
N ALA A 59 -25.52 -13.17 6.20
CA ALA A 59 -24.82 -14.41 5.90
C ALA A 59 -24.94 -15.40 7.05
N CYS A 60 -25.07 -16.69 6.73
CA CYS A 60 -25.02 -17.77 7.71
C CYS A 60 -23.59 -17.85 8.30
N ALA A 61 -23.48 -17.82 9.63
CA ALA A 61 -22.19 -17.87 10.31
C ALA A 61 -21.70 -19.30 10.59
N MET A 62 -22.60 -20.29 10.45
CA MET A 62 -22.34 -21.71 10.75
C MET A 62 -22.98 -22.60 9.71
N ASP A 63 -22.43 -23.81 9.57
CA ASP A 63 -23.04 -24.89 8.80
C ASP A 63 -24.20 -25.48 9.62
N GLY A 64 -25.35 -25.74 8.98
CA GLY A 64 -26.50 -26.26 9.68
C GLY A 64 -27.82 -26.05 8.99
N ILE A 65 -28.83 -25.57 9.71
CA ILE A 65 -30.15 -25.29 9.16
C ILE A 65 -30.57 -23.86 9.48
N ALA A 66 -31.00 -23.14 8.44
CA ALA A 66 -31.69 -21.86 8.59
C ALA A 66 -33.17 -22.09 8.91
N VAL A 67 -33.67 -21.43 9.95
CA VAL A 67 -35.03 -21.59 10.48
C VAL A 67 -35.68 -20.23 10.76
N SER A 68 -37.01 -20.21 10.91
CA SER A 68 -37.68 -19.14 11.64
C SER A 68 -37.51 -19.43 13.15
N ALA A 69 -36.93 -18.53 13.92
CA ALA A 69 -36.74 -18.70 15.34
C ALA A 69 -38.09 -18.99 16.07
N ALA A 70 -39.18 -18.39 15.57
CA ALA A 70 -40.50 -18.60 16.12
C ALA A 70 -40.96 -20.06 16.07
N ASP A 71 -40.55 -20.82 15.03
CA ASP A 71 -40.91 -22.23 14.89
C ASP A 71 -40.16 -23.14 15.87
N THR A 72 -39.15 -22.62 16.53
CA THR A 72 -38.29 -23.36 17.47
C THR A 72 -38.67 -23.12 18.93
N PHE A 73 -39.58 -22.17 19.23
CA PHE A 73 -39.88 -21.79 20.59
C PHE A 73 -40.55 -22.93 21.37
N GLY A 74 -39.99 -23.20 22.56
CA GLY A 74 -40.41 -24.30 23.41
C GLY A 74 -39.58 -25.57 23.23
N ALA A 75 -38.67 -25.61 22.27
CA ALA A 75 -37.74 -26.76 22.16
C ALA A 75 -36.86 -26.87 23.38
N SER A 76 -36.73 -28.09 23.90
CA SER A 76 -35.85 -28.44 25.02
C SER A 76 -35.50 -29.93 24.94
N ASP A 77 -34.54 -30.39 25.74
CA ASP A 77 -34.16 -31.79 25.81
C ASP A 77 -35.35 -32.73 26.18
N THR A 78 -36.30 -32.22 26.94
CA THR A 78 -37.51 -32.99 27.35
C THR A 78 -38.67 -32.80 26.37
N THR A 79 -38.61 -31.77 25.51
CA THR A 79 -39.67 -31.42 24.56
C THR A 79 -39.02 -31.04 23.22
N PRO A 80 -38.41 -31.98 22.49
CA PRO A 80 -37.81 -31.71 21.22
C PRO A 80 -38.89 -31.31 20.19
N ILE A 81 -38.50 -30.44 19.26
CA ILE A 81 -39.34 -30.02 18.14
C ILE A 81 -38.86 -30.70 16.85
N SER A 82 -39.79 -31.23 16.07
CA SER A 82 -39.54 -31.79 14.75
C SER A 82 -39.96 -30.79 13.68
N LEU A 83 -38.99 -30.24 12.93
CA LEU A 83 -39.19 -29.33 11.83
C LEU A 83 -39.40 -30.14 10.52
N THR A 84 -40.42 -29.76 9.75
CA THR A 84 -40.64 -30.34 8.41
C THR A 84 -39.68 -29.74 7.39
N PRO A 85 -39.46 -30.38 6.23
CA PRO A 85 -38.56 -29.85 5.19
C PRO A 85 -38.89 -28.45 4.72
N GLU A 86 -40.13 -27.99 4.86
CA GLU A 86 -40.57 -26.63 4.51
C GLU A 86 -40.17 -25.59 5.59
N GLN A 87 -39.92 -26.05 6.81
CA GLN A 87 -39.61 -25.16 7.94
C GLN A 87 -38.12 -24.88 8.10
N TYR A 88 -37.24 -25.59 7.39
CA TYR A 88 -35.83 -25.34 7.42
C TYR A 88 -35.18 -25.37 6.04
N ALA A 89 -34.04 -24.75 5.89
CA ALA A 89 -33.15 -24.88 4.72
C ALA A 89 -31.75 -25.28 5.23
N VAL A 90 -31.13 -26.27 4.58
CA VAL A 90 -29.72 -26.60 4.85
C VAL A 90 -28.86 -25.49 4.28
N VAL A 91 -27.92 -25.00 5.08
CA VAL A 91 -27.03 -23.89 4.76
C VAL A 91 -25.61 -24.20 5.20
N ASP A 92 -24.67 -23.64 4.47
CA ASP A 92 -23.25 -23.65 4.82
C ASP A 92 -22.79 -22.24 5.28
N THR A 93 -21.67 -22.20 5.96
CA THR A 93 -21.05 -20.93 6.40
C THR A 93 -20.77 -20.02 5.20
N GLY A 94 -21.29 -18.80 5.23
CA GLY A 94 -21.18 -17.81 4.16
C GLY A 94 -22.35 -17.78 3.20
N ASP A 95 -23.26 -18.75 3.24
CA ASP A 95 -24.49 -18.72 2.43
C ASP A 95 -25.36 -17.53 2.76
N PRO A 96 -26.09 -16.95 1.79
CA PRO A 96 -27.14 -15.98 2.07
C PRO A 96 -28.23 -16.59 2.95
N LEU A 97 -28.60 -15.89 4.02
CA LEU A 97 -29.75 -16.31 4.82
C LEU A 97 -31.03 -16.25 3.97
N PRO A 98 -31.82 -17.34 3.84
CA PRO A 98 -33.07 -17.33 3.10
C PRO A 98 -34.06 -16.30 3.64
N GLU A 99 -34.84 -15.62 2.75
CA GLU A 99 -35.67 -14.47 3.09
C GLU A 99 -36.69 -14.71 4.24
N GLU A 100 -37.21 -15.93 4.38
CA GLU A 100 -38.20 -16.27 5.40
C GLU A 100 -37.55 -16.85 6.67
N ARG A 101 -36.24 -16.75 6.82
CA ARG A 101 -35.47 -17.30 7.95
C ARG A 101 -34.77 -16.17 8.69
N ASP A 102 -34.63 -16.33 9.99
CA ASP A 102 -34.01 -15.31 10.85
C ASP A 102 -33.00 -15.89 11.87
N ALA A 103 -32.74 -17.21 11.79
CA ALA A 103 -31.75 -17.85 12.65
C ALA A 103 -31.12 -19.07 11.97
N VAL A 104 -29.91 -19.44 12.41
CA VAL A 104 -29.24 -20.68 12.01
C VAL A 104 -28.98 -21.52 13.26
N ILE A 105 -29.28 -22.82 13.17
CA ILE A 105 -28.97 -23.84 14.17
C ILE A 105 -27.80 -24.65 13.62
N MET A 106 -26.72 -24.80 14.40
CA MET A 106 -25.54 -25.56 13.98
C MET A 106 -25.88 -27.03 13.71
N VAL A 107 -25.22 -27.62 12.73
CA VAL A 107 -25.48 -29.03 12.34
C VAL A 107 -25.30 -30.02 13.50
N GLU A 108 -24.40 -29.72 14.44
CA GLU A 108 -24.15 -30.52 15.64
C GLU A 108 -25.34 -30.55 16.62
N GLU A 109 -26.22 -29.56 16.53
CA GLU A 109 -27.41 -29.43 17.39
C GLU A 109 -28.67 -29.98 16.74
N VAL A 110 -28.55 -30.59 15.53
CA VAL A 110 -29.68 -31.08 14.74
C VAL A 110 -29.58 -32.60 14.57
N VAL A 111 -30.67 -33.29 14.83
CA VAL A 111 -30.79 -34.73 14.54
C VAL A 111 -31.74 -34.92 13.34
N PHE A 112 -31.21 -35.40 12.23
CA PHE A 112 -32.05 -35.73 11.07
C PHE A 112 -32.64 -37.16 11.18
N ALA A 113 -33.96 -37.24 11.22
CA ALA A 113 -34.66 -38.54 11.26
C ALA A 113 -35.97 -38.45 10.45
N ALA A 114 -36.26 -39.51 9.69
CA ALA A 114 -37.48 -39.67 8.92
C ALA A 114 -37.79 -38.45 7.99
N GLY A 115 -36.76 -37.76 7.48
CA GLY A 115 -36.93 -36.56 6.63
C GLY A 115 -37.27 -35.28 7.38
N GLN A 116 -37.15 -35.27 8.69
CA GLN A 116 -37.34 -34.12 9.55
C GLN A 116 -36.04 -33.72 10.27
N ALA A 117 -35.93 -32.47 10.66
CA ALA A 117 -34.87 -31.98 11.54
C ALA A 117 -35.41 -31.84 12.98
N ILE A 118 -34.81 -32.60 13.90
CA ILE A 118 -35.19 -32.60 15.31
C ILE A 118 -34.20 -31.73 16.07
N ILE A 119 -34.71 -30.76 16.81
CA ILE A 119 -33.95 -29.82 17.60
C ILE A 119 -34.33 -29.90 19.08
N HIS A 120 -33.35 -29.74 19.93
CA HIS A 120 -33.50 -29.83 21.40
C HIS A 120 -33.36 -28.49 22.11
N GLN A 121 -33.12 -27.41 21.36
CA GLN A 121 -32.99 -26.06 21.90
C GLN A 121 -33.65 -25.06 20.96
N ALA A 122 -34.34 -24.05 21.53
CA ALA A 122 -34.91 -22.95 20.76
C ALA A 122 -33.80 -22.01 20.27
N ALA A 123 -33.90 -21.58 19.02
CA ALA A 123 -33.04 -20.54 18.47
C ALA A 123 -33.59 -19.14 18.82
N THR A 124 -32.69 -18.20 19.02
CA THR A 124 -33.04 -16.78 19.14
C THR A 124 -33.00 -16.11 17.75
N PRO A 125 -33.85 -15.09 17.50
CA PRO A 125 -33.74 -14.31 16.27
C PRO A 125 -32.31 -13.79 16.07
N TRP A 126 -31.80 -13.90 14.83
CA TRP A 126 -30.44 -13.54 14.41
C TRP A 126 -29.32 -14.41 15.01
N GLN A 127 -29.63 -15.53 15.64
CA GLN A 127 -28.64 -16.48 16.12
C GLN A 127 -27.83 -17.00 14.93
N HIS A 128 -26.49 -16.95 15.04
CA HIS A 128 -25.53 -17.39 14.02
C HIS A 128 -25.76 -16.78 12.62
N VAL A 129 -26.22 -15.54 12.58
CA VAL A 129 -26.36 -14.74 11.36
C VAL A 129 -25.47 -13.51 11.44
N ARG A 130 -24.58 -13.38 10.47
CA ARG A 130 -23.76 -12.17 10.30
C ARG A 130 -24.59 -11.09 9.63
N GLN A 131 -24.69 -9.96 10.30
CA GLN A 131 -25.52 -8.85 9.80
C GLN A 131 -24.78 -8.04 8.73
N ILE A 132 -25.54 -7.37 7.86
CA ILE A 132 -24.99 -6.44 6.88
C ILE A 132 -24.17 -5.37 7.59
N GLY A 133 -22.91 -5.19 7.15
CA GLY A 133 -22.03 -4.17 7.71
C GLY A 133 -21.41 -4.54 9.07
N GLU A 134 -21.47 -5.79 9.49
CA GLU A 134 -20.87 -6.25 10.75
C GLU A 134 -19.36 -5.95 10.82
N ASP A 135 -18.62 -6.11 9.71
CA ASP A 135 -17.19 -5.81 9.65
C ASP A 135 -16.94 -4.37 9.18
N ILE A 136 -17.64 -3.94 8.12
CA ILE A 136 -17.45 -2.61 7.51
C ILE A 136 -18.79 -2.09 7.02
N CYS A 137 -19.13 -0.86 7.42
CA CYS A 137 -20.33 -0.17 6.90
C CYS A 137 -19.99 0.67 5.66
N ALA A 138 -20.90 0.71 4.69
CA ALA A 138 -20.79 1.61 3.55
C ALA A 138 -20.65 3.07 4.03
N GLY A 139 -19.70 3.83 3.46
CA GLY A 139 -19.37 5.19 3.88
C GLY A 139 -18.42 5.29 5.07
N GLU A 140 -18.02 4.18 5.69
CA GLU A 140 -17.01 4.17 6.75
C GLU A 140 -15.62 4.51 6.18
N MET A 141 -14.84 5.27 6.93
CA MET A 141 -13.46 5.59 6.55
C MET A 141 -12.55 4.39 6.84
N LEU A 142 -11.98 3.83 5.77
CA LEU A 142 -11.05 2.68 5.84
C LEU A 142 -9.62 3.12 6.15
N LEU A 143 -9.18 4.20 5.51
CA LEU A 143 -7.85 4.79 5.68
C LEU A 143 -7.94 6.31 5.62
N PRO A 144 -7.23 7.03 6.49
CA PRO A 144 -7.02 8.48 6.32
C PRO A 144 -6.07 8.76 5.14
N GLY A 145 -6.03 10.01 4.69
CA GLY A 145 -5.02 10.47 3.75
C GLY A 145 -3.61 10.44 4.34
N HIS A 146 -2.61 10.34 3.48
CA HIS A 146 -1.18 10.30 3.84
C HIS A 146 -0.78 9.13 4.75
N MET A 147 -1.46 8.01 4.63
CA MET A 147 -1.15 6.77 5.34
C MET A 147 -0.60 5.71 4.40
N SER A 148 0.34 4.91 4.91
CA SER A 148 0.84 3.75 4.17
C SER A 148 -0.22 2.65 4.09
N VAL A 149 -0.43 2.13 2.89
CA VAL A 149 -1.36 1.03 2.64
C VAL A 149 -0.74 -0.29 3.08
N SER A 150 -1.27 -0.87 4.15
CA SER A 150 -0.86 -2.19 4.65
C SER A 150 -1.51 -3.32 3.85
N PRO A 151 -0.98 -4.56 3.91
CA PRO A 151 -1.65 -5.72 3.32
C PRO A 151 -3.10 -5.92 3.82
N ALA A 152 -3.36 -5.70 5.13
CA ALA A 152 -4.71 -5.78 5.69
C ALA A 152 -5.64 -4.70 5.11
N ALA A 153 -5.11 -3.50 4.89
CA ALA A 153 -5.88 -2.41 4.28
C ALA A 153 -6.31 -2.72 2.84
N ILE A 154 -5.47 -3.42 2.05
CA ILE A 154 -5.85 -3.92 0.73
C ILE A 154 -7.08 -4.84 0.84
N GLY A 155 -7.06 -5.79 1.77
CA GLY A 155 -8.18 -6.69 2.00
C GLY A 155 -9.46 -5.93 2.40
N ALA A 156 -9.37 -5.00 3.33
CA ALA A 156 -10.50 -4.18 3.77
C ALA A 156 -11.08 -3.33 2.63
N MET A 157 -10.24 -2.68 1.82
CA MET A 157 -10.68 -1.91 0.66
C MET A 157 -11.41 -2.77 -0.36
N LEU A 158 -10.86 -3.94 -0.71
CA LEU A 158 -11.49 -4.86 -1.66
C LEU A 158 -12.82 -5.40 -1.13
N ALA A 159 -12.88 -5.82 0.14
CA ALA A 159 -14.11 -6.26 0.78
C ALA A 159 -15.20 -5.18 0.82
N ALA A 160 -14.78 -3.92 0.94
CA ALA A 160 -15.64 -2.75 0.94
C ALA A 160 -15.95 -2.19 -0.46
N GLY A 161 -15.59 -2.92 -1.54
CA GLY A 161 -15.91 -2.55 -2.92
C GLY A 161 -15.06 -1.44 -3.52
N VAL A 162 -13.92 -1.10 -2.91
CA VAL A 162 -12.95 -0.15 -3.45
C VAL A 162 -11.99 -0.91 -4.35
N LEU A 163 -12.02 -0.65 -5.65
CA LEU A 163 -11.20 -1.34 -6.65
C LEU A 163 -9.96 -0.55 -7.04
N GLU A 164 -10.04 0.78 -6.96
CA GLU A 164 -8.96 1.71 -7.25
C GLU A 164 -8.79 2.69 -6.10
N VAL A 165 -7.58 3.16 -5.89
CA VAL A 165 -7.24 4.10 -4.82
C VAL A 165 -6.30 5.19 -5.33
N GLU A 166 -6.52 6.41 -4.87
CA GLU A 166 -5.57 7.51 -5.10
C GLU A 166 -4.43 7.44 -4.10
N VAL A 167 -3.22 7.37 -4.64
CA VAL A 167 -1.96 7.35 -3.88
C VAL A 167 -1.05 8.47 -4.36
N LEU A 168 -0.06 8.82 -3.55
CA LEU A 168 1.00 9.72 -3.98
C LEU A 168 1.90 8.99 -4.98
N ALA A 169 2.17 9.60 -6.13
CA ALA A 169 3.10 9.08 -7.11
C ALA A 169 4.50 8.98 -6.50
N LYS A 170 5.22 7.92 -6.85
CA LYS A 170 6.61 7.77 -6.44
C LYS A 170 7.47 8.83 -7.13
N PRO A 171 8.27 9.63 -6.42
CA PRO A 171 9.17 10.56 -7.07
C PRO A 171 10.23 9.80 -7.88
N ILE A 172 10.55 10.32 -9.07
CA ILE A 172 11.64 9.81 -9.90
C ILE A 172 12.91 10.55 -9.48
N VAL A 173 13.97 9.81 -9.09
CA VAL A 173 15.23 10.38 -8.67
C VAL A 173 16.33 9.97 -9.62
N GLY A 174 16.86 10.94 -10.36
CA GLY A 174 18.00 10.76 -11.24
C GLY A 174 19.29 10.63 -10.46
N ILE A 175 20.16 9.69 -10.83
CA ILE A 175 21.50 9.49 -10.23
C ILE A 175 22.52 9.63 -11.36
N ILE A 176 23.36 10.66 -11.29
CA ILE A 176 24.41 10.97 -12.28
C ILE A 176 25.76 10.70 -11.62
N PRO A 177 26.43 9.57 -11.91
CA PRO A 177 27.80 9.35 -11.50
C PRO A 177 28.75 10.16 -12.40
N THR A 178 29.76 10.83 -11.80
CA THR A 178 30.80 11.58 -12.53
C THR A 178 32.18 11.15 -12.11
N GLY A 179 33.16 11.31 -13.02
CA GLY A 179 34.56 11.03 -12.78
C GLY A 179 35.22 10.36 -13.97
N ASP A 180 36.38 10.87 -14.38
CA ASP A 180 37.17 10.26 -15.47
C ASP A 180 37.82 8.94 -15.04
N GLU A 181 38.09 8.75 -13.73
CA GLU A 181 38.61 7.54 -13.13
C GLU A 181 37.53 6.47 -12.83
N VAL A 182 36.25 6.84 -12.95
CA VAL A 182 35.15 5.96 -12.57
C VAL A 182 34.86 4.95 -13.67
N VAL A 183 34.83 3.69 -13.32
CA VAL A 183 34.54 2.58 -14.24
C VAL A 183 33.36 1.74 -13.75
N LEU A 184 32.65 1.13 -14.70
CA LEU A 184 31.57 0.20 -14.36
C LEU A 184 32.07 -0.96 -13.49
N PRO A 185 31.23 -1.56 -12.64
CA PRO A 185 31.60 -2.70 -11.81
C PRO A 185 32.31 -3.80 -12.61
N THR A 186 33.52 -4.16 -12.18
CA THR A 186 34.33 -5.17 -12.81
C THR A 186 35.11 -5.97 -11.74
N ALA A 187 35.39 -7.24 -12.01
CA ALA A 187 36.22 -8.09 -11.14
C ALA A 187 37.75 -7.82 -11.30
N ASN A 188 38.15 -7.07 -12.32
CA ASN A 188 39.55 -6.84 -12.67
C ASN A 188 39.83 -5.34 -12.93
N PRO A 189 39.66 -4.46 -11.92
CA PRO A 189 39.95 -3.03 -12.08
C PRO A 189 41.47 -2.83 -12.24
N LYS A 190 41.88 -1.84 -13.02
CA LYS A 190 43.28 -1.45 -13.16
C LYS A 190 43.70 -0.48 -12.03
N PRO A 191 44.98 -0.36 -11.72
CA PRO A 191 45.46 0.71 -10.85
C PRO A 191 45.01 2.10 -11.36
N GLY A 192 44.33 2.86 -10.53
CA GLY A 192 43.73 4.15 -10.86
C GLY A 192 42.25 4.11 -11.18
N ASP A 193 41.69 2.95 -11.51
CA ASP A 193 40.24 2.81 -11.69
C ASP A 193 39.51 2.87 -10.33
N VAL A 194 38.45 3.64 -10.26
CA VAL A 194 37.47 3.67 -9.16
C VAL A 194 36.20 2.93 -9.62
N VAL A 195 35.93 1.79 -9.02
CA VAL A 195 34.77 1.00 -9.36
C VAL A 195 33.50 1.72 -8.87
N GLU A 196 32.57 2.00 -9.79
CA GLU A 196 31.30 2.65 -9.45
C GLU A 196 30.39 1.71 -8.68
N PHE A 197 29.98 2.09 -7.47
CA PHE A 197 29.04 1.34 -6.64
C PHE A 197 27.94 2.22 -6.02
N ASN A 198 28.13 3.54 -6.00
CA ASN A 198 27.18 4.48 -5.38
C ASN A 198 25.77 4.45 -6.02
N PRO A 199 25.62 4.39 -7.35
CA PRO A 199 24.28 4.26 -7.95
C PRO A 199 23.52 3.04 -7.46
N SER A 200 24.19 1.91 -7.22
CA SER A 200 23.55 0.70 -6.68
C SER A 200 23.09 0.90 -5.23
N ILE A 201 23.89 1.58 -4.41
CA ILE A 201 23.54 1.92 -3.02
C ILE A 201 22.33 2.86 -3.03
N PHE A 202 22.44 3.97 -3.78
CA PHE A 202 21.37 4.98 -3.82
C PHE A 202 20.08 4.41 -4.41
N SER A 203 20.16 3.57 -5.44
CA SER A 203 18.98 2.92 -6.01
C SER A 203 18.25 2.08 -4.96
N ALA A 204 18.97 1.22 -4.23
CA ALA A 204 18.38 0.39 -3.19
C ALA A 204 17.75 1.23 -2.06
N MET A 205 18.43 2.29 -1.61
CA MET A 205 17.90 3.20 -0.59
C MET A 205 16.64 3.94 -1.08
N LEU A 206 16.65 4.43 -2.31
CA LEU A 206 15.53 5.14 -2.90
C LEU A 206 14.30 4.24 -3.07
N GLU A 207 14.49 3.00 -3.51
CA GLU A 207 13.42 2.01 -3.60
C GLU A 207 12.83 1.70 -2.22
N GLU A 208 13.67 1.51 -1.20
CA GLU A 208 13.24 1.30 0.18
C GLU A 208 12.43 2.49 0.73
N TRP A 209 12.79 3.71 0.35
CA TRP A 209 12.09 4.94 0.75
C TRP A 209 10.89 5.28 -0.13
N GLY A 210 10.59 4.45 -1.13
CA GLY A 210 9.41 4.59 -1.96
C GLY A 210 9.57 5.51 -3.17
N ALA A 211 10.81 5.80 -3.60
CA ALA A 211 11.11 6.50 -4.85
C ALA A 211 11.40 5.54 -6.00
N THR A 212 11.51 6.06 -7.20
CA THR A 212 11.95 5.34 -8.41
C THR A 212 13.31 5.87 -8.84
N PRO A 213 14.41 5.10 -8.71
CA PRO A 213 15.73 5.52 -9.15
C PRO A 213 15.84 5.46 -10.68
N GLN A 214 16.52 6.45 -11.27
CA GLN A 214 16.92 6.48 -12.67
C GLN A 214 18.41 6.74 -12.77
N VAL A 215 19.20 5.71 -13.06
CA VAL A 215 20.65 5.80 -13.14
C VAL A 215 21.07 6.23 -14.54
N TYR A 216 21.86 7.30 -14.64
CA TYR A 216 22.45 7.79 -15.88
C TYR A 216 23.83 7.16 -16.12
N PRO A 217 24.33 7.15 -17.37
CA PRO A 217 25.71 6.75 -17.64
C PRO A 217 26.72 7.59 -16.87
N ILE A 218 27.93 7.04 -16.64
CA ILE A 218 29.04 7.77 -16.05
C ILE A 218 29.39 8.96 -16.94
N VAL A 219 29.43 10.15 -16.35
CA VAL A 219 29.70 11.40 -17.05
C VAL A 219 31.16 11.82 -16.78
N PRO A 220 31.95 12.16 -17.82
CA PRO A 220 33.31 12.64 -17.63
C PRO A 220 33.33 14.00 -16.89
N ASP A 221 34.45 14.31 -16.20
CA ASP A 221 34.61 15.56 -15.47
C ASP A 221 34.83 16.76 -16.38
N GLN A 222 33.85 17.02 -17.25
CA GLN A 222 33.81 18.13 -18.19
C GLN A 222 32.53 18.93 -17.97
N GLU A 223 32.66 20.26 -17.85
CA GLU A 223 31.54 21.15 -17.54
C GLU A 223 30.35 20.96 -18.48
N GLU A 224 30.58 20.87 -19.80
CA GLU A 224 29.52 20.73 -20.80
C GLU A 224 28.85 19.34 -20.75
N ALA A 225 29.62 18.29 -20.45
CA ALA A 225 29.06 16.94 -20.29
C ALA A 225 28.16 16.85 -19.04
N ILE A 226 28.61 17.41 -17.92
CA ILE A 226 27.83 17.47 -16.68
C ILE A 226 26.57 18.32 -16.88
N ARG A 227 26.69 19.47 -17.57
CA ARG A 227 25.56 20.34 -17.90
C ARG A 227 24.49 19.62 -18.73
N THR A 228 24.92 18.90 -19.75
CA THR A 228 24.04 18.16 -20.65
C THR A 228 23.29 17.07 -19.88
N ALA A 229 24.00 16.25 -19.09
CA ALA A 229 23.41 15.19 -18.29
C ALA A 229 22.45 15.74 -17.21
N LEU A 230 22.85 16.83 -16.53
CA LEU A 230 21.99 17.48 -15.52
C LEU A 230 20.72 18.04 -16.16
N THR A 231 20.84 18.75 -17.29
CA THR A 231 19.68 19.30 -17.99
C THR A 231 18.72 18.20 -18.43
N GLN A 232 19.24 17.08 -18.95
CA GLN A 232 18.42 15.94 -19.31
C GLN A 232 17.70 15.38 -18.06
N ALA A 233 18.44 15.12 -16.99
CA ALA A 233 17.87 14.55 -15.77
C ALA A 233 16.82 15.46 -15.11
N LEU A 234 16.99 16.76 -15.12
CA LEU A 234 16.01 17.73 -14.61
C LEU A 234 14.70 17.75 -15.40
N ASN A 235 14.73 17.38 -16.68
CA ASN A 235 13.51 17.26 -17.49
C ASN A 235 12.77 15.91 -17.27
N GLU A 236 13.47 14.89 -16.81
CA GLU A 236 12.96 13.52 -16.67
C GLU A 236 12.63 13.13 -15.24
N CYS A 237 13.25 13.79 -14.23
CA CYS A 237 13.21 13.41 -12.83
C CYS A 237 12.67 14.52 -11.93
N ASP A 238 12.09 14.15 -10.80
CA ASP A 238 11.62 15.08 -9.76
C ASP A 238 12.77 15.59 -8.89
N MET A 239 13.87 14.84 -8.78
CA MET A 239 15.08 15.16 -8.05
C MET A 239 16.29 14.57 -8.78
N VAL A 240 17.45 15.22 -8.66
CA VAL A 240 18.70 14.71 -9.25
C VAL A 240 19.80 14.67 -8.19
N LEU A 241 20.48 13.53 -8.10
CA LEU A 241 21.67 13.33 -7.29
C LEU A 241 22.88 13.29 -8.24
N ILE A 242 23.79 14.24 -8.11
CA ILE A 242 25.10 14.19 -8.79
C ILE A 242 26.11 13.60 -7.82
N ASN A 243 26.66 12.44 -8.19
CA ASN A 243 27.72 11.79 -7.44
C ASN A 243 29.06 12.22 -8.04
N ALA A 244 29.58 13.35 -7.58
CA ALA A 244 30.81 13.96 -8.02
C ALA A 244 31.98 13.67 -7.07
N GLY A 245 33.21 13.90 -7.53
CA GLY A 245 34.42 13.83 -6.72
C GLY A 245 34.45 14.85 -5.57
N SER A 246 35.56 14.90 -4.83
CA SER A 246 35.68 15.79 -3.67
C SER A 246 35.73 17.26 -4.09
N SER A 247 34.95 18.09 -3.39
CA SER A 247 34.82 19.54 -3.58
C SER A 247 36.08 20.40 -3.52
N ALA A 248 37.26 19.80 -3.29
CA ALA A 248 38.59 20.46 -3.28
C ALA A 248 39.43 20.10 -4.52
N GLY A 249 38.92 19.31 -5.46
CA GLY A 249 39.58 18.93 -6.71
C GLY A 249 39.70 20.10 -7.66
N ARG A 250 40.73 20.09 -8.52
CA ARG A 250 40.91 21.12 -9.56
C ARG A 250 39.85 21.08 -10.66
N GLU A 251 39.07 20.02 -10.73
CA GLU A 251 38.14 19.65 -11.82
C GLU A 251 36.69 19.40 -11.30
N ASP A 252 36.33 19.94 -10.12
CA ASP A 252 34.96 19.85 -9.60
C ASP A 252 34.10 20.95 -10.27
N TYR A 253 33.50 20.60 -11.40
CA TYR A 253 32.57 21.49 -12.12
C TYR A 253 31.15 21.39 -11.63
N ALA A 254 30.80 20.40 -10.77
CA ALA A 254 29.41 20.11 -10.42
C ALA A 254 28.74 21.31 -9.71
N ALA A 255 29.38 21.94 -8.73
CA ALA A 255 28.86 23.09 -8.03
C ALA A 255 28.64 24.29 -8.96
N THR A 256 29.57 24.50 -9.91
CA THR A 256 29.46 25.59 -10.91
C THR A 256 28.29 25.36 -11.84
N VAL A 257 28.13 24.13 -12.36
CA VAL A 257 27.05 23.77 -13.27
C VAL A 257 25.69 23.87 -12.57
N ILE A 258 25.55 23.33 -11.35
CA ILE A 258 24.31 23.42 -10.57
C ILE A 258 23.87 24.88 -10.35
N SER A 259 24.82 25.81 -10.15
CA SER A 259 24.50 27.22 -9.93
C SER A 259 24.04 27.96 -11.19
N GLN A 260 24.20 27.36 -12.36
CA GLN A 260 23.91 27.97 -13.67
C GLN A 260 22.67 27.38 -14.37
N VAL A 261 22.18 26.27 -13.88
CA VAL A 261 20.98 25.57 -14.37
C VAL A 261 19.81 25.82 -13.43
#